data_7417bfc1ff7828355b45ed1133aa43db
#
_entry.id   7417bfc1ff7828355b45ed1133aa43db
#
_cell.length_a   1.000
_cell.length_b   1.000
_cell.length_c   1.000
_cell.angle_alpha   90.00
_cell.angle_beta   90.00
_cell.angle_gamma   90.00
#
_symmetry.space_group_name_H-M   'P 1'
#
loop_
_entity.id
_entity.type
_entity.pdbx_description
1 polymer ?
#
loop_
_entity_poly.entity_id
_entity_poly.type
_entity_poly.pdbx_seq_one_letter_code
_entity_poly.pdbx_strand_id
1 'polypeptide(L)'
;MVLKKIAALLAAGLCFAGVLSAEELTVDRAVKYALENNISVQKDKITLDALKREKNHSWNGVSPSASVSANMLFPAAGDARQYDYNFSIQGSVNFALSPSIYSSIKSASLNYENGLLTYDEALRSIELNVRSAFYHLLYELEYIELQRRNLETARQQYEQNSRKYKSGQLSELDMLSSQVKYERLKPTLESAEITFANDSASFKQMLGIDQSTEVVLSGSLADARSFGDISVEVDAEDTPVVRAGKNGVKIARAALLARRFAAWGPTVSAGWTYGKSKTNIAKDFSTTNALSIGVSIPLDGYLPWSKGADSVASAADNVKTAELTLENSRTTVAIQIDNYIKQIRQIQSQIASLQANVDLAKKSYDMTKDAYNHGSRDLLSLQTASDSLLNARTDLAQQEYTLITKIINLEYTLGVPFGSLGR
;
A
#
# COMPACT_ATOMS: atom_id res chain seq x y z
N MET A 1 -27.29 38.10 8.75
CA MET A 1 -25.94 38.13 8.13
C MET A 1 -25.31 36.75 7.99
N VAL A 2 -25.89 35.69 8.57
CA VAL A 2 -25.40 34.28 8.52
C VAL A 2 -25.92 33.54 7.30
N LEU A 3 -27.13 33.82 6.80
CA LEU A 3 -27.73 33.13 5.63
C LEU A 3 -27.08 33.49 4.27
N LYS A 4 -26.38 34.63 4.14
CA LYS A 4 -25.66 35.00 2.91
C LYS A 4 -24.29 34.33 2.75
N LYS A 5 -23.70 33.75 3.82
CA LYS A 5 -22.43 33.01 3.77
C LYS A 5 -22.60 31.54 3.45
N ILE A 6 -23.81 30.99 3.65
CA ILE A 6 -24.11 29.57 3.29
C ILE A 6 -24.43 29.42 1.79
N ALA A 7 -25.01 30.44 1.17
CA ALA A 7 -25.27 30.44 -0.28
C ALA A 7 -23.99 30.59 -1.13
N ALA A 8 -22.94 31.20 -0.61
CA ALA A 8 -21.65 31.33 -1.32
C ALA A 8 -20.77 30.09 -1.26
N LEU A 9 -20.98 29.18 -0.27
CA LEU A 9 -20.26 27.90 -0.16
C LEU A 9 -20.91 26.78 -1.00
N LEU A 10 -22.19 26.92 -1.36
CA LEU A 10 -22.89 25.97 -2.25
C LEU A 10 -22.69 26.32 -3.75
N ALA A 11 -22.27 27.51 -4.09
CA ALA A 11 -21.98 27.91 -5.47
C ALA A 11 -20.55 27.60 -5.93
N ALA A 12 -19.61 27.28 -5.03
CA ALA A 12 -18.25 26.92 -5.36
C ALA A 12 -18.06 25.42 -5.60
N GLY A 13 -19.09 24.59 -5.35
CA GLY A 13 -19.04 23.13 -5.52
C GLY A 13 -19.59 22.61 -6.86
N LEU A 14 -20.01 23.47 -7.79
CA LEU A 14 -20.78 23.05 -8.98
C LEU A 14 -20.17 23.44 -10.33
N CYS A 15 -18.85 23.66 -10.41
CA CYS A 15 -18.18 23.97 -11.68
C CYS A 15 -16.87 23.21 -11.88
N PHE A 16 -16.87 21.85 -11.69
CA PHE A 16 -15.83 21.00 -12.25
C PHE A 16 -16.42 19.69 -12.82
N ALA A 17 -17.61 19.80 -13.44
CA ALA A 17 -17.99 18.87 -14.48
C ALA A 17 -17.31 19.39 -15.78
N GLY A 18 -15.99 19.39 -15.82
CA GLY A 18 -15.23 19.51 -17.05
C GLY A 18 -15.63 18.33 -17.92
N VAL A 19 -16.19 18.60 -19.09
CA VAL A 19 -16.29 17.65 -20.19
C VAL A 19 -14.93 17.02 -20.32
N LEU A 20 -14.72 15.80 -19.80
CA LEU A 20 -13.57 14.97 -20.09
C LEU A 20 -13.68 14.61 -21.58
N SER A 21 -13.16 15.50 -22.44
CA SER A 21 -12.56 15.08 -23.68
C SER A 21 -11.70 13.86 -23.32
N ALA A 22 -11.75 12.79 -24.10
CA ALA A 22 -10.93 11.58 -23.90
C ALA A 22 -9.46 12.01 -23.86
N GLU A 23 -9.00 12.41 -22.70
CA GLU A 23 -7.67 12.95 -22.49
C GLU A 23 -6.77 11.76 -22.22
N GLU A 24 -5.77 11.60 -23.06
CA GLU A 24 -4.79 10.53 -22.92
C GLU A 24 -4.20 10.53 -21.50
N LEU A 25 -4.41 9.44 -20.79
CA LEU A 25 -3.90 9.24 -19.44
C LEU A 25 -2.50 8.64 -19.51
N THR A 26 -1.49 9.45 -19.18
CA THR A 26 -0.11 8.96 -18.99
C THR A 26 0.06 8.37 -17.61
N VAL A 27 1.11 7.55 -17.41
CA VAL A 27 1.41 6.92 -16.12
C VAL A 27 1.59 7.94 -15.00
N ASP A 28 2.27 9.07 -15.26
CA ASP A 28 2.51 10.10 -14.24
C ASP A 28 1.23 10.86 -13.85
N ARG A 29 0.31 11.06 -14.79
CA ARG A 29 -1.02 11.59 -14.49
C ARG A 29 -1.86 10.62 -13.67
N ALA A 30 -1.81 9.34 -14.00
CA ALA A 30 -2.50 8.30 -13.23
C ALA A 30 -2.00 8.28 -11.77
N VAL A 31 -0.69 8.33 -11.57
CA VAL A 31 -0.09 8.44 -10.24
C VAL A 31 -0.59 9.68 -9.49
N LYS A 32 -0.60 10.85 -10.15
CA LYS A 32 -1.10 12.08 -9.54
C LYS A 32 -2.55 11.95 -9.11
N TYR A 33 -3.44 11.43 -9.97
CA TYR A 33 -4.85 11.18 -9.62
C TYR A 33 -4.98 10.26 -8.41
N ALA A 34 -4.22 9.17 -8.36
CA ALA A 34 -4.25 8.25 -7.24
C ALA A 34 -3.79 8.90 -5.94
N LEU A 35 -2.67 9.64 -5.95
CA LEU A 35 -2.16 10.30 -4.74
C LEU A 35 -3.12 11.38 -4.22
N GLU A 36 -3.88 12.04 -5.08
CA GLU A 36 -4.87 13.07 -4.70
C GLU A 36 -6.21 12.46 -4.22
N ASN A 37 -6.68 11.38 -4.83
CA ASN A 37 -8.05 10.90 -4.65
C ASN A 37 -8.18 9.54 -3.96
N ASN A 38 -7.09 8.75 -3.87
CA ASN A 38 -7.15 7.41 -3.29
C ASN A 38 -7.55 7.46 -1.80
N ILE A 39 -8.56 6.68 -1.44
CA ILE A 39 -9.10 6.63 -0.07
C ILE A 39 -8.04 6.14 0.94
N SER A 40 -7.11 5.25 0.54
CA SER A 40 -6.04 4.78 1.42
C SER A 40 -5.08 5.91 1.79
N VAL A 41 -4.68 6.76 0.84
CA VAL A 41 -3.86 7.95 1.10
C VAL A 41 -4.53 8.86 2.13
N GLN A 42 -5.85 9.09 1.97
CA GLN A 42 -6.59 9.94 2.89
C GLN A 42 -6.64 9.34 4.31
N LYS A 43 -6.82 8.02 4.44
CA LYS A 43 -6.78 7.31 5.73
C LYS A 43 -5.40 7.41 6.39
N ASP A 44 -4.33 7.19 5.64
CA ASP A 44 -2.97 7.25 6.15
C ASP A 44 -2.60 8.66 6.60
N LYS A 45 -3.08 9.69 5.89
CA LYS A 45 -2.94 11.09 6.31
C LYS A 45 -3.66 11.38 7.62
N ILE A 46 -4.88 10.87 7.82
CA ILE A 46 -5.63 11.01 9.07
C ILE A 46 -4.85 10.35 10.22
N THR A 47 -4.25 9.17 9.98
CA THR A 47 -3.42 8.47 10.96
C THR A 47 -2.18 9.28 11.32
N LEU A 48 -1.49 9.86 10.33
CA LEU A 48 -0.34 10.74 10.54
C LEU A 48 -0.71 11.99 11.33
N ASP A 49 -1.85 12.63 11.01
CA ASP A 49 -2.37 13.78 11.74
C ASP A 49 -2.73 13.44 13.20
N ALA A 50 -3.20 12.23 13.46
CA ALA A 50 -3.43 11.72 14.82
C ALA A 50 -2.11 11.61 15.61
N LEU A 51 -1.06 11.02 15.02
CA LEU A 51 0.27 10.93 15.63
C LEU A 51 0.89 12.31 15.86
N LYS A 52 0.65 13.27 14.94
CA LYS A 52 1.08 14.65 15.10
C LYS A 52 0.39 15.32 16.29
N ARG A 53 -0.91 15.09 16.48
CA ARG A 53 -1.65 15.59 17.66
C ARG A 53 -1.11 14.96 18.94
N GLU A 54 -0.87 13.64 18.95
CA GLU A 54 -0.28 12.94 20.09
C GLU A 54 1.09 13.51 20.47
N LYS A 55 1.99 13.72 19.48
CA LYS A 55 3.28 14.39 19.71
C LYS A 55 3.11 15.79 20.30
N ASN A 56 2.21 16.61 19.72
CA ASN A 56 2.00 17.99 20.17
C ASN A 56 1.43 18.08 21.59
N HIS A 57 0.66 17.06 22.00
CA HIS A 57 0.05 16.99 23.33
C HIS A 57 0.77 16.03 24.28
N SER A 58 1.92 15.48 23.91
CA SER A 58 2.67 14.51 24.73
C SER A 58 3.12 15.06 26.09
N TRP A 59 3.18 16.40 26.23
CA TRP A 59 3.42 17.08 27.50
C TRP A 59 2.22 17.03 28.46
N ASN A 60 1.03 16.56 28.03
CA ASN A 60 -0.17 16.46 28.88
C ASN A 60 0.03 15.59 30.12
N GLY A 61 1.04 14.71 30.16
CA GLY A 61 1.45 13.99 31.36
C GLY A 61 1.87 14.89 32.52
N VAL A 62 2.17 16.19 32.25
CA VAL A 62 2.45 17.21 33.27
C VAL A 62 1.21 18.04 33.60
N SER A 63 0.10 17.86 32.86
CA SER A 63 -1.13 18.63 33.11
C SER A 63 -1.81 18.16 34.38
N PRO A 64 -2.32 19.08 35.22
CA PRO A 64 -3.17 18.71 36.35
C PRO A 64 -4.42 17.99 35.87
N SER A 65 -4.79 16.91 36.56
CA SER A 65 -6.08 16.25 36.40
C SER A 65 -7.07 16.80 37.41
N ALA A 66 -8.24 17.25 36.95
CA ALA A 66 -9.33 17.69 37.82
C ALA A 66 -10.51 16.73 37.72
N SER A 67 -11.07 16.36 38.82
CA SER A 67 -12.25 15.50 38.89
C SER A 67 -13.23 15.95 39.97
N VAL A 68 -14.50 15.72 39.72
CA VAL A 68 -15.57 15.84 40.72
C VAL A 68 -16.25 14.50 40.83
N SER A 69 -16.37 14.00 42.04
CA SER A 69 -17.07 12.75 42.35
C SER A 69 -18.18 13.00 43.38
N ALA A 70 -19.31 12.34 43.19
CA ALA A 70 -20.37 12.27 44.15
C ALA A 70 -20.63 10.79 44.44
N ASN A 71 -20.57 10.42 45.70
CA ASN A 71 -20.75 9.06 46.14
C ASN A 71 -21.82 8.98 47.20
N MET A 72 -22.67 7.96 47.14
CA MET A 72 -23.62 7.62 48.15
C MET A 72 -23.39 6.15 48.53
N LEU A 73 -22.99 5.93 49.78
CA LEU A 73 -22.69 4.60 50.31
C LEU A 73 -23.79 4.16 51.23
N PHE A 74 -24.37 3.02 50.96
CA PHE A 74 -25.27 2.30 51.85
C PHE A 74 -24.51 1.09 52.39
N PRO A 75 -24.35 0.97 53.74
CA PRO A 75 -23.72 -0.22 54.29
C PRO A 75 -24.55 -1.47 53.97
N ALA A 76 -23.89 -2.54 53.53
CA ALA A 76 -24.53 -3.85 53.33
C ALA A 76 -24.86 -4.45 54.68
N ALA A 77 -25.95 -5.26 54.74
CA ALA A 77 -26.50 -5.83 55.95
C ALA A 77 -25.46 -6.45 56.90
N GLY A 78 -25.41 -5.99 58.12
CA GLY A 78 -24.57 -6.34 59.24
C GLY A 78 -25.12 -5.57 60.44
N ASP A 79 -24.37 -5.22 61.42
CA ASP A 79 -24.79 -4.46 62.64
C ASP A 79 -25.18 -2.99 62.37
N ALA A 80 -25.31 -2.57 61.14
CA ALA A 80 -25.73 -1.23 60.75
C ALA A 80 -27.25 -1.08 60.84
N ARG A 81 -27.73 0.03 61.39
CA ARG A 81 -29.16 0.39 61.39
C ARG A 81 -29.65 0.54 59.94
N GLN A 82 -30.82 0.06 59.63
CA GLN A 82 -31.43 -0.12 58.32
C GLN A 82 -31.42 1.11 57.38
N TYR A 83 -31.02 2.30 57.83
CA TYR A 83 -31.07 3.56 57.06
C TYR A 83 -29.75 4.34 57.12
N ASP A 84 -28.63 3.70 57.47
CA ASP A 84 -27.35 4.40 57.47
C ASP A 84 -26.90 4.67 56.04
N TYR A 85 -26.59 5.89 55.76
CA TYR A 85 -26.00 6.30 54.47
C TYR A 85 -24.86 7.31 54.71
N ASN A 86 -23.93 7.33 53.80
CA ASN A 86 -22.90 8.35 53.72
C ASN A 86 -22.94 8.98 52.31
N PHE A 87 -23.31 10.25 52.27
CA PHE A 87 -23.25 11.05 51.04
C PHE A 87 -21.98 11.88 51.08
N SER A 88 -21.23 11.88 49.96
CA SER A 88 -20.06 12.73 49.78
C SER A 88 -20.01 13.32 48.38
N ILE A 89 -19.64 14.57 48.28
CA ILE A 89 -19.26 15.26 47.05
C ILE A 89 -17.85 15.79 47.22
N GLN A 90 -16.97 15.50 46.27
CA GLN A 90 -15.57 15.82 46.34
C GLN A 90 -15.05 16.29 44.99
N GLY A 91 -14.40 17.45 44.99
CA GLY A 91 -13.57 17.93 43.86
C GLY A 91 -12.11 17.68 44.20
N SER A 92 -11.34 17.20 43.26
CA SER A 92 -9.89 17.06 43.41
C SER A 92 -9.14 17.55 42.17
N VAL A 93 -7.98 18.12 42.42
CA VAL A 93 -6.99 18.50 41.40
C VAL A 93 -5.70 17.79 41.76
N ASN A 94 -5.19 16.97 40.86
CA ASN A 94 -3.98 16.18 41.08
C ASN A 94 -2.95 16.49 40.02
N PHE A 95 -1.69 16.55 40.41
CA PHE A 95 -0.52 16.79 39.58
C PHE A 95 0.55 15.77 39.94
N ALA A 96 1.18 15.16 38.93
CA ALA A 96 2.25 14.18 39.13
C ALA A 96 3.40 14.44 38.18
N LEU A 97 4.61 14.48 38.73
CA LEU A 97 5.86 14.59 37.99
C LEU A 97 6.67 13.32 38.17
N SER A 98 7.05 12.69 37.05
CA SER A 98 7.95 11.55 37.06
C SER A 98 8.86 11.58 35.83
N PRO A 99 10.05 10.94 35.87
CA PRO A 99 10.93 10.81 34.71
C PRO A 99 10.27 10.13 33.51
N SER A 100 9.18 9.38 33.73
CA SER A 100 8.40 8.72 32.67
C SER A 100 7.79 9.72 31.68
N ILE A 101 7.55 10.97 32.09
CA ILE A 101 7.06 12.05 31.22
C ILE A 101 8.05 12.32 30.08
N TYR A 102 9.34 12.39 30.41
CA TYR A 102 10.38 12.55 29.38
C TYR A 102 10.34 11.39 28.36
N SER A 103 10.22 10.16 28.83
CA SER A 103 10.14 9.01 27.93
C SER A 103 8.86 8.99 27.10
N SER A 104 7.72 9.45 27.65
CA SER A 104 6.45 9.60 26.92
C SER A 104 6.56 10.63 25.78
N ILE A 105 7.16 11.79 26.06
CA ILE A 105 7.40 12.83 25.06
C ILE A 105 8.33 12.31 23.96
N LYS A 106 9.42 11.64 24.34
CA LYS A 106 10.36 11.04 23.40
C LYS A 106 9.72 9.96 22.55
N SER A 107 8.91 9.09 23.15
CA SER A 107 8.17 8.04 22.43
C SER A 107 7.17 8.62 21.45
N ALA A 108 6.40 9.63 21.83
CA ALA A 108 5.46 10.31 20.95
C ALA A 108 6.16 10.99 19.76
N SER A 109 7.36 11.58 19.99
CA SER A 109 8.18 12.14 18.89
C SER A 109 8.66 11.06 17.93
N LEU A 110 9.16 9.93 18.44
CA LEU A 110 9.64 8.82 17.62
C LEU A 110 8.49 8.12 16.88
N ASN A 111 7.31 7.99 17.49
CA ASN A 111 6.12 7.47 16.86
C ASN A 111 5.67 8.37 15.69
N TYR A 112 5.73 9.68 15.85
CA TYR A 112 5.44 10.60 14.76
C TYR A 112 6.49 10.51 13.64
N GLU A 113 7.78 10.41 13.95
CA GLU A 113 8.84 10.17 12.95
C GLU A 113 8.60 8.86 12.19
N ASN A 114 8.21 7.80 12.91
CA ASN A 114 7.82 6.53 12.29
C ASN A 114 6.58 6.69 11.41
N GLY A 115 5.61 7.45 11.87
CA GLY A 115 4.40 7.77 11.10
C GLY A 115 4.71 8.49 9.78
N LEU A 116 5.69 9.41 9.77
CA LEU A 116 6.16 10.07 8.55
C LEU A 116 6.79 9.05 7.57
N LEU A 117 7.65 8.15 8.06
CA LEU A 117 8.25 7.11 7.23
C LEU A 117 7.20 6.15 6.66
N THR A 118 6.23 5.75 7.50
CA THR A 118 5.13 4.86 7.08
C THR A 118 4.23 5.54 6.05
N TYR A 119 3.95 6.83 6.21
CA TYR A 119 3.14 7.59 5.26
C TYR A 119 3.85 7.75 3.90
N ASP A 120 5.15 8.08 3.92
CA ASP A 120 5.97 8.16 2.71
C ASP A 120 6.02 6.81 1.97
N GLU A 121 6.20 5.71 2.72
CA GLU A 121 6.19 4.36 2.17
C GLU A 121 4.81 3.97 1.60
N ALA A 122 3.71 4.39 2.24
CA ALA A 122 2.36 4.17 1.74
C ALA A 122 2.13 4.92 0.40
N LEU A 123 2.59 6.17 0.28
CA LEU A 123 2.54 6.92 -0.98
C LEU A 123 3.32 6.22 -2.09
N ARG A 124 4.54 5.76 -1.80
CA ARG A 124 5.38 5.02 -2.75
C ARG A 124 4.77 3.68 -3.14
N SER A 125 4.15 2.97 -2.18
CA SER A 125 3.45 1.71 -2.45
C SER A 125 2.25 1.92 -3.39
N ILE A 126 1.49 2.99 -3.21
CA ILE A 126 0.38 3.35 -4.10
C ILE A 126 0.92 3.70 -5.48
N GLU A 127 1.98 4.49 -5.58
CA GLU A 127 2.62 4.80 -6.87
C GLU A 127 3.11 3.52 -7.58
N LEU A 128 3.77 2.60 -6.86
CA LEU A 128 4.17 1.28 -7.38
C LEU A 128 2.98 0.52 -7.97
N ASN A 129 1.88 0.44 -7.20
CA ASN A 129 0.69 -0.30 -7.60
C ASN A 129 0.02 0.33 -8.83
N VAL A 130 -0.08 1.66 -8.87
CA VAL A 130 -0.65 2.39 -10.01
C VAL A 130 0.20 2.21 -11.27
N ARG A 131 1.52 2.34 -11.17
CA ARG A 131 2.44 2.12 -12.30
C ARG A 131 2.36 0.68 -12.80
N SER A 132 2.36 -0.28 -11.89
CA SER A 132 2.25 -1.71 -12.23
C SER A 132 0.92 -2.03 -12.93
N ALA A 133 -0.20 -1.51 -12.42
CA ALA A 133 -1.52 -1.70 -13.02
C ALA A 133 -1.63 -0.98 -14.38
N PHE A 134 -1.06 0.21 -14.53
CA PHE A 134 -1.03 0.94 -15.80
C PHE A 134 -0.30 0.15 -16.90
N TYR A 135 0.89 -0.36 -16.61
CA TYR A 135 1.65 -1.16 -17.58
C TYR A 135 1.02 -2.54 -17.82
N HIS A 136 0.31 -3.08 -16.84
CA HIS A 136 -0.48 -4.30 -17.03
C HIS A 136 -1.61 -4.07 -18.05
N LEU A 137 -2.36 -2.99 -17.90
CA LEU A 137 -3.42 -2.62 -18.84
C LEU A 137 -2.87 -2.35 -20.25
N LEU A 138 -1.70 -1.74 -20.39
CA LEU A 138 -1.03 -1.58 -21.69
C LEU A 138 -0.70 -2.94 -22.32
N TYR A 139 -0.22 -3.90 -21.51
CA TYR A 139 0.04 -5.26 -21.97
C TYR A 139 -1.26 -5.94 -22.44
N GLU A 140 -2.34 -5.82 -21.69
CA GLU A 140 -3.63 -6.38 -22.07
C GLU A 140 -4.19 -5.77 -23.37
N LEU A 141 -4.03 -4.46 -23.55
CA LEU A 141 -4.42 -3.80 -24.81
C LEU A 141 -3.63 -4.34 -26.00
N GLU A 142 -2.31 -4.51 -25.86
CA GLU A 142 -1.48 -5.09 -26.89
C GLU A 142 -1.88 -6.55 -27.19
N TYR A 143 -2.13 -7.34 -26.13
CA TYR A 143 -2.60 -8.70 -26.25
C TYR A 143 -3.95 -8.80 -26.97
N ILE A 144 -4.93 -7.95 -26.63
CA ILE A 144 -6.24 -7.87 -27.30
C ILE A 144 -6.06 -7.54 -28.79
N GLU A 145 -5.19 -6.58 -29.12
CA GLU A 145 -4.93 -6.21 -30.50
C GLU A 145 -4.31 -7.35 -31.31
N LEU A 146 -3.39 -8.13 -30.68
CA LEU A 146 -2.82 -9.32 -31.30
C LEU A 146 -3.90 -10.40 -31.54
N GLN A 147 -4.78 -10.65 -30.55
CA GLN A 147 -5.89 -11.60 -30.69
C GLN A 147 -6.90 -11.15 -31.75
N ARG A 148 -7.23 -9.88 -31.80
CA ARG A 148 -8.13 -9.30 -32.82
C ARG A 148 -7.59 -9.49 -34.24
N ARG A 149 -6.29 -9.23 -34.43
CA ARG A 149 -5.62 -9.45 -35.73
C ARG A 149 -5.58 -10.94 -36.08
N ASN A 150 -5.36 -11.82 -35.10
CA ASN A 150 -5.37 -13.26 -35.32
C ASN A 150 -6.76 -13.76 -35.71
N LEU A 151 -7.82 -13.29 -35.03
CA LEU A 151 -9.21 -13.60 -35.35
C LEU A 151 -9.58 -13.14 -36.78
N GLU A 152 -9.18 -11.92 -37.15
CA GLU A 152 -9.44 -11.39 -38.48
C GLU A 152 -8.70 -12.20 -39.57
N THR A 153 -7.46 -12.60 -39.31
CA THR A 153 -6.70 -13.47 -40.21
C THR A 153 -7.39 -14.83 -40.38
N ALA A 154 -7.85 -15.42 -39.27
CA ALA A 154 -8.58 -16.70 -39.31
C ALA A 154 -9.94 -16.58 -40.04
N ARG A 155 -10.65 -15.45 -39.88
CA ARG A 155 -11.87 -15.15 -40.62
C ARG A 155 -11.62 -15.13 -42.13
N GLN A 156 -10.64 -14.33 -42.54
CA GLN A 156 -10.28 -14.21 -43.96
C GLN A 156 -9.86 -15.54 -44.57
N GLN A 157 -9.12 -16.37 -43.81
CA GLN A 157 -8.71 -17.71 -44.22
C GLN A 157 -9.94 -18.63 -44.39
N TYR A 158 -10.87 -18.62 -43.44
CA TYR A 158 -12.11 -19.40 -43.54
C TYR A 158 -12.96 -18.96 -44.75
N GLU A 159 -13.14 -17.66 -44.97
CA GLU A 159 -13.87 -17.14 -46.11
C GLU A 159 -13.22 -17.55 -47.46
N GLN A 160 -11.90 -17.49 -47.55
CA GLN A 160 -11.17 -17.94 -48.71
C GLN A 160 -11.33 -19.44 -48.94
N ASN A 161 -11.18 -20.24 -47.91
CA ASN A 161 -11.31 -21.70 -47.99
C ASN A 161 -12.75 -22.11 -48.33
N SER A 162 -13.77 -21.44 -47.79
CA SER A 162 -15.16 -21.65 -48.16
C SER A 162 -15.44 -21.37 -49.63
N ARG A 163 -14.83 -20.35 -50.21
CA ARG A 163 -14.93 -20.06 -51.68
C ARG A 163 -14.25 -21.14 -52.48
N LYS A 164 -13.05 -21.58 -52.12
CA LYS A 164 -12.31 -22.66 -52.78
C LYS A 164 -13.06 -24.02 -52.70
N TYR A 165 -13.68 -24.34 -51.54
CA TYR A 165 -14.51 -25.54 -51.42
C TYR A 165 -15.72 -25.51 -52.35
N LYS A 166 -16.44 -24.39 -52.41
CA LYS A 166 -17.60 -24.21 -53.30
C LYS A 166 -17.23 -24.34 -54.77
N SER A 167 -15.99 -24.02 -55.17
CA SER A 167 -15.49 -24.21 -56.53
C SER A 167 -14.82 -25.55 -56.79
N GLY A 168 -14.86 -26.50 -55.79
CA GLY A 168 -14.25 -27.83 -55.89
C GLY A 168 -12.71 -27.85 -55.83
N GLN A 169 -12.08 -26.76 -55.39
CA GLN A 169 -10.60 -26.61 -55.33
C GLN A 169 -10.02 -26.94 -53.95
N LEU A 170 -10.87 -27.21 -52.93
CA LEU A 170 -10.44 -27.52 -51.58
C LEU A 170 -11.33 -28.61 -51.00
N SER A 171 -10.78 -29.44 -50.09
CA SER A 171 -11.52 -30.46 -49.39
C SER A 171 -12.47 -29.85 -48.35
N GLU A 172 -13.59 -30.55 -48.05
CA GLU A 172 -14.51 -30.17 -46.98
C GLU A 172 -13.81 -30.16 -45.63
N LEU A 173 -12.89 -31.11 -45.39
CA LEU A 173 -12.09 -31.19 -44.17
C LEU A 173 -11.26 -29.92 -43.92
N ASP A 174 -10.59 -29.38 -44.93
CA ASP A 174 -9.79 -28.16 -44.80
C ASP A 174 -10.67 -26.93 -44.58
N MET A 175 -11.82 -26.86 -45.23
CA MET A 175 -12.79 -25.80 -45.00
C MET A 175 -13.31 -25.84 -43.57
N LEU A 176 -13.75 -27.02 -43.06
CA LEU A 176 -14.22 -27.18 -41.69
C LEU A 176 -13.11 -26.91 -40.67
N SER A 177 -11.87 -27.31 -40.92
CA SER A 177 -10.72 -27.03 -40.05
C SER A 177 -10.48 -25.51 -39.90
N SER A 178 -10.60 -24.76 -41.00
CA SER A 178 -10.49 -23.27 -40.94
C SER A 178 -11.66 -22.63 -40.20
N GLN A 179 -12.88 -23.18 -40.33
CA GLN A 179 -14.06 -22.74 -39.59
C GLN A 179 -13.86 -22.97 -38.07
N VAL A 180 -13.47 -24.18 -37.70
CA VAL A 180 -13.21 -24.50 -36.26
C VAL A 180 -12.17 -23.56 -35.65
N LYS A 181 -11.08 -23.26 -36.37
CA LYS A 181 -10.08 -22.29 -35.89
C LYS A 181 -10.70 -20.90 -35.67
N TYR A 182 -11.46 -20.40 -36.66
CA TYR A 182 -12.12 -19.09 -36.55
C TYR A 182 -13.09 -19.04 -35.35
N GLU A 183 -13.97 -20.05 -35.21
CA GLU A 183 -14.94 -20.10 -34.12
C GLU A 183 -14.27 -20.20 -32.73
N ARG A 184 -13.16 -20.92 -32.61
CA ARG A 184 -12.39 -21.07 -31.36
C ARG A 184 -11.75 -19.77 -30.88
N LEU A 185 -11.37 -18.88 -31.82
CA LEU A 185 -10.69 -17.63 -31.47
C LEU A 185 -11.65 -16.56 -30.94
N LYS A 186 -12.95 -16.63 -31.23
CA LYS A 186 -13.95 -15.66 -30.72
C LYS A 186 -14.01 -15.63 -29.19
N PRO A 187 -14.24 -16.76 -28.49
CA PRO A 187 -14.27 -16.75 -27.03
C PRO A 187 -12.93 -16.29 -26.40
N THR A 188 -11.81 -16.58 -27.10
CA THR A 188 -10.48 -16.13 -26.61
C THR A 188 -10.38 -14.62 -26.60
N LEU A 189 -10.82 -13.94 -27.65
CA LEU A 189 -10.86 -12.49 -27.72
C LEU A 189 -11.85 -11.90 -26.71
N GLU A 190 -13.06 -12.46 -26.64
CA GLU A 190 -14.08 -12.02 -25.69
C GLU A 190 -13.59 -12.13 -24.23
N SER A 191 -12.93 -13.23 -23.87
CA SER A 191 -12.33 -13.41 -22.55
C SER A 191 -11.26 -12.36 -22.26
N ALA A 192 -10.41 -12.02 -23.22
CA ALA A 192 -9.39 -10.99 -23.06
C ALA A 192 -10.01 -9.59 -22.86
N GLU A 193 -11.08 -9.27 -23.64
CA GLU A 193 -11.80 -8.00 -23.49
C GLU A 193 -12.52 -7.87 -22.14
N ILE A 194 -13.10 -8.97 -21.62
CA ILE A 194 -13.71 -9.00 -20.29
C ILE A 194 -12.65 -8.81 -19.20
N THR A 195 -11.50 -9.46 -19.30
CA THR A 195 -10.39 -9.30 -18.34
C THR A 195 -9.93 -7.86 -18.30
N PHE A 196 -9.66 -7.27 -19.45
CA PHE A 196 -9.30 -5.85 -19.55
C PHE A 196 -10.35 -4.90 -18.94
N ALA A 197 -11.63 -5.17 -19.17
CA ALA A 197 -12.72 -4.36 -18.60
C ALA A 197 -12.73 -4.43 -17.06
N ASN A 198 -12.51 -5.63 -16.48
CA ASN A 198 -12.45 -5.83 -15.03
C ASN A 198 -11.21 -5.15 -14.42
N ASP A 199 -10.04 -5.28 -15.06
CA ASP A 199 -8.81 -4.69 -14.58
C ASP A 199 -8.80 -3.17 -14.76
N SER A 200 -9.41 -2.67 -15.82
CA SER A 200 -9.69 -1.24 -16.01
C SER A 200 -10.61 -0.68 -14.93
N ALA A 201 -11.66 -1.41 -14.53
CA ALA A 201 -12.53 -1.00 -13.43
C ALA A 201 -11.77 -0.95 -12.09
N SER A 202 -10.92 -1.95 -11.82
CA SER A 202 -10.04 -1.99 -10.64
C SER A 202 -9.04 -0.84 -10.64
N PHE A 203 -8.47 -0.53 -11.79
CA PHE A 203 -7.56 0.60 -11.96
C PHE A 203 -8.25 1.95 -11.71
N LYS A 204 -9.45 2.17 -12.26
CA LYS A 204 -10.26 3.37 -11.98
C LYS A 204 -10.56 3.52 -10.48
N GLN A 205 -10.88 2.42 -9.79
CA GLN A 205 -11.06 2.43 -8.34
C GLN A 205 -9.77 2.83 -7.61
N MET A 206 -8.60 2.34 -8.05
CA MET A 206 -7.30 2.70 -7.49
C MET A 206 -6.98 4.19 -7.68
N LEU A 207 -7.35 4.76 -8.81
CA LEU A 207 -7.21 6.19 -9.10
C LEU A 207 -8.22 7.06 -8.31
N GLY A 208 -9.28 6.47 -7.76
CA GLY A 208 -10.37 7.20 -7.10
C GLY A 208 -11.23 8.00 -8.06
N ILE A 209 -11.37 7.55 -9.31
CA ILE A 209 -12.22 8.17 -10.34
C ILE A 209 -13.50 7.36 -10.57
N ASP A 210 -14.52 8.03 -11.09
CA ASP A 210 -15.82 7.40 -11.36
C ASP A 210 -15.70 6.30 -12.42
N GLN A 211 -16.44 5.20 -12.24
CA GLN A 211 -16.45 4.05 -13.17
C GLN A 211 -16.97 4.39 -14.56
N SER A 212 -17.81 5.42 -14.68
CA SER A 212 -18.35 5.89 -15.96
C SER A 212 -17.33 6.70 -16.78
N THR A 213 -16.21 7.13 -16.18
CA THR A 213 -15.19 7.92 -16.88
C THR A 213 -14.48 7.04 -17.91
N GLU A 214 -14.47 7.46 -19.16
CA GLU A 214 -13.71 6.80 -20.20
C GLU A 214 -12.22 7.18 -20.09
N VAL A 215 -11.35 6.17 -19.97
CA VAL A 215 -9.91 6.34 -19.81
C VAL A 215 -9.21 5.77 -21.04
N VAL A 216 -8.45 6.60 -21.72
CA VAL A 216 -7.57 6.18 -22.81
C VAL A 216 -6.14 6.22 -22.32
N LEU A 217 -5.47 5.05 -22.30
CA LEU A 217 -4.08 4.94 -21.84
C LEU A 217 -3.12 5.38 -22.96
N SER A 218 -2.14 6.19 -22.58
CA SER A 218 -1.07 6.66 -23.50
C SER A 218 0.28 6.14 -23.01
N GLY A 219 0.94 5.31 -23.81
CA GLY A 219 2.26 4.73 -23.54
C GLY A 219 2.54 3.53 -24.43
N SER A 220 3.76 3.01 -24.36
CA SER A 220 4.18 1.83 -25.12
C SER A 220 5.03 0.92 -24.26
N LEU A 221 4.80 -0.40 -24.36
CA LEU A 221 5.70 -1.39 -23.76
C LEU A 221 7.05 -1.45 -24.49
N ALA A 222 7.09 -1.11 -25.77
CA ALA A 222 8.30 -1.12 -26.57
C ALA A 222 9.38 -0.13 -26.06
N ASP A 223 8.98 0.87 -25.26
CA ASP A 223 9.93 1.79 -24.60
C ASP A 223 10.90 1.04 -23.68
N ALA A 224 10.49 -0.13 -23.15
CA ALA A 224 11.34 -1.02 -22.36
C ALA A 224 12.62 -1.48 -23.11
N ARG A 225 12.60 -1.52 -24.44
CA ARG A 225 13.75 -1.92 -25.26
C ARG A 225 14.89 -0.90 -25.21
N SER A 226 14.59 0.37 -24.91
CA SER A 226 15.56 1.46 -24.81
C SER A 226 16.27 1.54 -23.47
N PHE A 227 15.85 0.75 -22.47
CA PHE A 227 16.46 0.76 -21.16
C PHE A 227 17.90 0.23 -21.22
N GLY A 228 18.84 1.07 -20.78
CA GLY A 228 20.27 0.73 -20.72
C GLY A 228 20.60 -0.32 -19.65
N ASP A 229 21.86 -0.70 -19.59
CA ASP A 229 22.37 -1.61 -18.53
C ASP A 229 22.25 -0.92 -17.17
N ILE A 230 21.54 -1.57 -16.25
CA ILE A 230 21.35 -1.04 -14.90
C ILE A 230 22.56 -1.43 -14.05
N SER A 231 23.48 -0.46 -13.87
CA SER A 231 24.57 -0.53 -12.91
C SER A 231 24.27 0.38 -11.72
N VAL A 232 23.72 -0.19 -10.64
CA VAL A 232 23.47 0.54 -9.41
C VAL A 232 24.54 0.14 -8.40
N GLU A 233 25.26 1.13 -7.86
CA GLU A 233 26.05 0.93 -6.66
C GLU A 233 25.09 0.78 -5.48
N VAL A 234 25.03 -0.43 -4.91
CA VAL A 234 24.01 -0.80 -3.93
C VAL A 234 24.40 -0.27 -2.56
N ASP A 235 23.84 0.86 -2.15
CA ASP A 235 23.84 1.25 -0.74
C ASP A 235 22.57 0.73 -0.05
N ALA A 236 22.66 -0.48 0.52
CA ALA A 236 21.57 -1.07 1.28
C ALA A 236 21.22 -0.27 2.55
N GLU A 237 22.12 0.58 3.04
CA GLU A 237 21.97 1.31 4.30
C GLU A 237 20.93 2.45 4.21
N ASP A 238 20.68 2.98 3.02
CA ASP A 238 19.72 4.10 2.82
C ASP A 238 18.36 3.65 2.27
N THR A 239 18.14 2.36 2.16
CA THR A 239 16.84 1.84 1.70
C THR A 239 15.72 2.12 2.71
N PRO A 240 14.45 2.30 2.24
CA PRO A 240 13.29 2.57 3.11
C PRO A 240 13.13 1.54 4.23
N VAL A 241 13.32 0.26 3.92
CA VAL A 241 13.20 -0.85 4.88
C VAL A 241 14.26 -0.75 5.99
N VAL A 242 15.50 -0.42 5.64
CA VAL A 242 16.58 -0.27 6.63
C VAL A 242 16.40 1.00 7.46
N ARG A 243 15.92 2.10 6.86
CA ARG A 243 15.56 3.33 7.59
C ARG A 243 14.44 3.07 8.60
N ALA A 244 13.39 2.35 8.21
CA ALA A 244 12.32 1.94 9.11
C ALA A 244 12.83 1.04 10.25
N GLY A 245 13.70 0.08 9.95
CA GLY A 245 14.36 -0.77 10.94
C GLY A 245 15.22 0.02 11.94
N LYS A 246 16.02 0.98 11.46
CA LYS A 246 16.80 1.88 12.32
C LYS A 246 15.89 2.68 13.28
N ASN A 247 14.75 3.15 12.79
CA ASN A 247 13.77 3.85 13.62
C ASN A 247 13.09 2.91 14.62
N GLY A 248 12.79 1.67 14.24
CA GLY A 248 12.28 0.62 15.13
C GLY A 248 13.20 0.36 16.32
N VAL A 249 14.52 0.31 16.11
CA VAL A 249 15.52 0.19 17.20
C VAL A 249 15.47 1.40 18.14
N LYS A 250 15.32 2.63 17.60
CA LYS A 250 15.19 3.84 18.44
C LYS A 250 13.94 3.79 19.31
N ILE A 251 12.82 3.33 18.75
CA ILE A 251 11.55 3.18 19.47
C ILE A 251 11.69 2.14 20.59
N ALA A 252 12.30 0.97 20.31
CA ALA A 252 12.54 -0.07 21.31
C ALA A 252 13.43 0.43 22.46
N ARG A 253 14.49 1.19 22.16
CA ARG A 253 15.36 1.81 23.17
C ARG A 253 14.61 2.85 24.01
N ALA A 254 13.73 3.65 23.40
CA ALA A 254 12.89 4.60 24.11
C ALA A 254 11.90 3.89 25.05
N ALA A 255 11.32 2.76 24.59
CA ALA A 255 10.45 1.92 25.42
C ALA A 255 11.20 1.29 26.61
N LEU A 256 12.44 0.82 26.41
CA LEU A 256 13.29 0.33 27.52
C LEU A 256 13.54 1.44 28.54
N LEU A 257 13.85 2.66 28.09
CA LEU A 257 14.03 3.80 29.00
C LEU A 257 12.77 4.10 29.80
N ALA A 258 11.60 4.05 29.14
CA ALA A 258 10.31 4.23 29.81
C ALA A 258 10.06 3.17 30.90
N ARG A 259 10.38 1.90 30.61
CA ARG A 259 10.26 0.82 31.59
C ARG A 259 11.22 0.99 32.77
N ARG A 260 12.46 1.44 32.51
CA ARG A 260 13.42 1.77 33.57
C ARG A 260 12.89 2.88 34.47
N PHE A 261 12.37 3.96 33.91
CA PHE A 261 11.78 5.05 34.70
C PHE A 261 10.54 4.60 35.49
N ALA A 262 9.72 3.73 34.94
CA ALA A 262 8.56 3.18 35.64
C ALA A 262 8.96 2.24 36.79
N ALA A 263 10.05 1.47 36.65
CA ALA A 263 10.50 0.51 37.64
C ALA A 263 11.31 1.13 38.79
N TRP A 264 12.06 2.24 38.52
CA TRP A 264 13.02 2.82 39.46
C TRP A 264 12.86 4.32 39.70
N GLY A 265 12.07 4.99 38.86
CA GLY A 265 11.97 6.44 38.90
C GLY A 265 11.08 6.97 40.02
N PRO A 266 11.51 8.04 40.74
CA PRO A 266 10.66 8.68 41.71
C PRO A 266 9.48 9.40 41.04
N THR A 267 8.34 9.42 41.72
CA THR A 267 7.17 10.21 41.35
C THR A 267 6.89 11.24 42.45
N VAL A 268 6.86 12.51 42.08
CA VAL A 268 6.43 13.61 42.94
C VAL A 268 4.98 13.93 42.59
N SER A 269 4.10 13.86 43.59
CA SER A 269 2.69 14.18 43.45
C SER A 269 2.30 15.38 44.32
N ALA A 270 1.42 16.23 43.78
CA ALA A 270 0.74 17.24 44.54
C ALA A 270 -0.77 17.16 44.25
N GLY A 271 -1.57 17.22 45.31
CA GLY A 271 -3.03 17.09 45.19
C GLY A 271 -3.71 18.11 46.07
N TRP A 272 -4.79 18.69 45.58
CA TRP A 272 -5.73 19.47 46.37
C TRP A 272 -7.11 18.84 46.28
N THR A 273 -7.73 18.68 47.47
CA THR A 273 -9.02 18.04 47.59
C THR A 273 -9.93 18.96 48.39
N TYR A 274 -11.10 19.22 47.85
CA TYR A 274 -12.19 19.91 48.56
C TYR A 274 -13.44 19.05 48.47
N GLY A 275 -14.05 18.76 49.62
CA GLY A 275 -15.24 17.93 49.63
C GLY A 275 -16.15 18.23 50.82
N LYS A 276 -17.40 17.81 50.68
CA LYS A 276 -18.39 17.79 51.75
C LYS A 276 -18.97 16.36 51.84
N SER A 277 -19.05 15.87 53.07
CA SER A 277 -19.67 14.57 53.38
C SER A 277 -20.67 14.70 54.49
N LYS A 278 -21.73 13.90 54.43
CA LYS A 278 -22.76 13.83 55.47
C LYS A 278 -23.22 12.39 55.63
N THR A 279 -23.26 11.98 56.89
CA THR A 279 -23.95 10.73 57.30
C THR A 279 -25.35 11.08 57.80
N ASN A 280 -26.27 10.13 57.79
CA ASN A 280 -27.64 10.32 58.32
C ASN A 280 -27.65 10.68 59.83
N ILE A 281 -26.59 10.35 60.60
CA ILE A 281 -26.45 10.61 62.01
C ILE A 281 -25.90 12.02 62.29
N ALA A 282 -25.17 12.58 61.35
CA ALA A 282 -24.54 13.90 61.48
C ALA A 282 -25.55 15.03 61.21
N LYS A 283 -25.63 16.03 62.11
CA LYS A 283 -26.48 17.22 61.91
C LYS A 283 -25.99 18.10 60.79
N ASP A 284 -24.66 18.19 60.58
CA ASP A 284 -24.02 19.11 59.63
C ASP A 284 -23.13 18.35 58.66
N PHE A 285 -22.81 19.00 57.53
CA PHE A 285 -21.82 18.49 56.59
C PHE A 285 -20.40 18.66 57.15
N SER A 286 -19.64 17.56 57.16
CA SER A 286 -18.19 17.66 57.38
C SER A 286 -17.52 18.18 56.10
N THR A 287 -16.61 19.14 56.21
CA THR A 287 -15.87 19.71 55.10
C THR A 287 -14.43 19.20 55.13
N THR A 288 -13.97 18.66 54.04
CA THR A 288 -12.57 18.30 53.81
C THR A 288 -11.95 19.34 52.88
N ASN A 289 -10.85 19.97 53.29
CA ASN A 289 -10.03 20.87 52.48
C ASN A 289 -8.58 20.51 52.78
N ALA A 290 -7.92 19.80 51.85
CA ALA A 290 -6.59 19.28 52.09
C ALA A 290 -5.69 19.48 50.85
N LEU A 291 -4.47 19.95 51.14
CA LEU A 291 -3.37 19.94 50.18
C LEU A 291 -2.43 18.77 50.56
N SER A 292 -2.11 17.93 49.59
CA SER A 292 -1.18 16.83 49.80
C SER A 292 0.00 16.96 48.87
N ILE A 293 1.20 16.71 49.36
CA ILE A 293 2.42 16.60 48.60
C ILE A 293 3.08 15.29 49.02
N GLY A 294 3.45 14.48 48.03
CA GLY A 294 4.05 13.17 48.27
C GLY A 294 5.19 12.87 47.29
N VAL A 295 6.12 12.07 47.72
CA VAL A 295 7.17 11.46 46.90
C VAL A 295 7.04 9.95 47.04
N SER A 296 6.92 9.24 45.92
CA SER A 296 6.86 7.78 45.88
C SER A 296 8.02 7.25 45.05
N ILE A 297 8.71 6.26 45.56
CA ILE A 297 9.78 5.54 44.88
C ILE A 297 9.38 4.07 44.85
N PRO A 298 9.16 3.47 43.65
CA PRO A 298 8.88 2.05 43.54
C PRO A 298 10.11 1.24 43.96
N LEU A 299 9.96 0.31 44.87
CA LEU A 299 11.05 -0.56 45.35
C LEU A 299 11.05 -1.94 44.68
N ASP A 300 9.94 -2.32 44.07
CA ASP A 300 9.76 -3.61 43.43
C ASP A 300 10.73 -3.84 42.28
N GLY A 301 11.08 -2.79 41.51
CA GLY A 301 12.05 -2.85 40.42
C GLY A 301 13.48 -3.23 40.84
N TYR A 302 13.83 -3.07 42.13
CA TYR A 302 15.12 -3.47 42.68
C TYR A 302 15.17 -4.96 43.09
N LEU A 303 14.03 -5.64 43.12
CA LEU A 303 13.92 -7.06 43.45
C LEU A 303 13.97 -7.88 42.14
N PRO A 304 14.96 -8.79 41.98
CA PRO A 304 15.18 -9.53 40.73
C PRO A 304 13.99 -10.38 40.26
N TRP A 305 13.13 -10.78 41.20
CA TRP A 305 11.93 -11.60 40.94
C TRP A 305 10.65 -10.79 40.81
N SER A 306 10.76 -9.47 40.78
CA SER A 306 9.60 -8.58 40.70
C SER A 306 9.10 -8.41 39.29
N LYS A 307 7.81 -8.05 39.16
CA LYS A 307 7.19 -7.67 37.88
C LYS A 307 7.89 -6.46 37.24
N GLY A 308 8.40 -5.53 38.06
CA GLY A 308 9.16 -4.37 37.61
C GLY A 308 10.47 -4.77 36.90
N ALA A 309 11.26 -5.62 37.56
CA ALA A 309 12.50 -6.14 37.00
C ALA A 309 12.26 -6.95 35.70
N ASP A 310 11.26 -7.84 35.69
CA ASP A 310 10.90 -8.65 34.54
C ASP A 310 10.48 -7.76 33.34
N SER A 311 9.70 -6.68 33.59
CA SER A 311 9.29 -5.75 32.53
C SER A 311 10.48 -5.01 31.90
N VAL A 312 11.53 -4.71 32.67
CA VAL A 312 12.76 -4.09 32.15
C VAL A 312 13.58 -5.11 31.36
N ALA A 313 13.69 -6.35 31.82
CA ALA A 313 14.36 -7.44 31.11
C ALA A 313 13.69 -7.71 29.75
N SER A 314 12.35 -7.87 29.73
CA SER A 314 11.59 -8.02 28.50
C SER A 314 11.77 -6.85 27.52
N ALA A 315 11.83 -5.62 28.03
CA ALA A 315 12.09 -4.47 27.15
C ALA A 315 13.53 -4.46 26.60
N ALA A 316 14.51 -4.96 27.35
CA ALA A 316 15.87 -5.14 26.88
C ALA A 316 15.97 -6.23 25.78
N ASP A 317 15.24 -7.33 25.95
CA ASP A 317 15.12 -8.38 24.93
C ASP A 317 14.44 -7.85 23.65
N ASN A 318 13.44 -6.98 23.76
CA ASN A 318 12.83 -6.33 22.61
C ASN A 318 13.81 -5.42 21.84
N VAL A 319 14.73 -4.73 22.54
CA VAL A 319 15.80 -3.97 21.87
C VAL A 319 16.70 -4.90 21.07
N LYS A 320 17.15 -6.00 21.67
CA LYS A 320 18.00 -6.98 20.99
C LYS A 320 17.29 -7.61 19.79
N THR A 321 16.02 -7.95 19.94
CA THR A 321 15.18 -8.46 18.84
C THR A 321 15.08 -7.44 17.70
N ALA A 322 14.88 -6.15 18.00
CA ALA A 322 14.82 -5.10 17.00
C ALA A 322 16.17 -4.91 16.28
N GLU A 323 17.31 -5.04 16.98
CA GLU A 323 18.65 -4.98 16.41
C GLU A 323 18.91 -6.16 15.46
N LEU A 324 18.54 -7.38 15.86
CA LEU A 324 18.65 -8.57 15.01
C LEU A 324 17.71 -8.47 13.78
N THR A 325 16.52 -7.92 13.95
CA THR A 325 15.57 -7.68 12.84
C THR A 325 16.17 -6.68 11.84
N LEU A 326 16.80 -5.62 12.31
CA LEU A 326 17.48 -4.66 11.44
C LEU A 326 18.63 -5.31 10.65
N GLU A 327 19.45 -6.14 11.26
CA GLU A 327 20.55 -6.86 10.61
C GLU A 327 20.01 -7.82 9.54
N ASN A 328 18.96 -8.57 9.89
CA ASN A 328 18.29 -9.46 8.93
C ASN A 328 17.70 -8.66 7.75
N SER A 329 17.07 -7.49 8.02
CA SER A 329 16.53 -6.62 6.98
C SER A 329 17.58 -6.12 6.01
N ARG A 330 18.77 -5.74 6.50
CA ARG A 330 19.93 -5.37 5.66
C ARG A 330 20.32 -6.47 4.70
N THR A 331 20.50 -7.67 5.24
CA THR A 331 20.89 -8.84 4.43
C THR A 331 19.82 -9.18 3.40
N THR A 332 18.54 -9.18 3.81
CA THR A 332 17.42 -9.51 2.94
C THR A 332 17.29 -8.51 1.79
N VAL A 333 17.36 -7.21 2.08
CA VAL A 333 17.29 -6.15 1.06
C VAL A 333 18.44 -6.22 0.09
N ALA A 334 19.68 -6.45 0.57
CA ALA A 334 20.85 -6.59 -0.29
C ALA A 334 20.68 -7.78 -1.28
N ILE A 335 20.21 -8.93 -0.78
CA ILE A 335 19.93 -10.11 -1.62
C ILE A 335 18.80 -9.79 -2.62
N GLN A 336 17.76 -9.09 -2.20
CA GLN A 336 16.60 -8.75 -3.05
C GLN A 336 17.04 -7.82 -4.20
N ILE A 337 17.84 -6.81 -3.93
CA ILE A 337 18.37 -5.88 -4.94
C ILE A 337 19.27 -6.64 -5.94
N ASP A 338 20.20 -7.47 -5.46
CA ASP A 338 21.05 -8.28 -6.33
C ASP A 338 20.24 -9.21 -7.23
N ASN A 339 19.17 -9.83 -6.67
CA ASN A 339 18.25 -10.67 -7.44
C ASN A 339 17.50 -9.87 -8.52
N TYR A 340 17.00 -8.67 -8.21
CA TYR A 340 16.37 -7.81 -9.22
C TYR A 340 17.32 -7.44 -10.36
N ILE A 341 18.55 -7.03 -10.03
CA ILE A 341 19.56 -6.68 -11.03
C ILE A 341 19.86 -7.88 -11.95
N LYS A 342 20.06 -9.07 -11.38
CA LYS A 342 20.30 -10.29 -12.17
C LYS A 342 19.12 -10.65 -13.06
N GLN A 343 17.88 -10.57 -12.54
CA GLN A 343 16.67 -10.82 -13.30
C GLN A 343 16.48 -9.81 -14.45
N ILE A 344 16.72 -8.53 -14.20
CA ILE A 344 16.64 -7.48 -15.21
C ILE A 344 17.61 -7.76 -16.35
N ARG A 345 18.88 -8.05 -16.07
CA ARG A 345 19.88 -8.40 -17.10
C ARG A 345 19.48 -9.64 -17.89
N GLN A 346 18.96 -10.66 -17.23
CA GLN A 346 18.46 -11.87 -17.87
C GLN A 346 17.31 -11.54 -18.85
N ILE A 347 16.32 -10.75 -18.39
CA ILE A 347 15.16 -10.37 -19.20
C ILE A 347 15.59 -9.50 -20.39
N GLN A 348 16.52 -8.56 -20.23
CA GLN A 348 17.05 -7.76 -21.33
C GLN A 348 17.69 -8.64 -22.41
N SER A 349 18.48 -9.64 -22.02
CA SER A 349 19.04 -10.62 -22.97
C SER A 349 17.97 -11.46 -23.66
N GLN A 350 16.90 -11.84 -22.92
CA GLN A 350 15.76 -12.58 -23.48
C GLN A 350 14.97 -11.75 -24.48
N ILE A 351 14.73 -10.47 -24.21
CA ILE A 351 14.02 -9.55 -25.12
C ILE A 351 14.74 -9.45 -26.46
N ALA A 352 16.08 -9.33 -26.47
CA ALA A 352 16.86 -9.31 -27.71
C ALA A 352 16.67 -10.60 -28.54
N SER A 353 16.66 -11.75 -27.87
CA SER A 353 16.41 -13.05 -28.53
C SER A 353 14.97 -13.21 -29.02
N LEU A 354 13.99 -12.74 -28.24
CA LEU A 354 12.56 -12.79 -28.61
C LEU A 354 12.25 -11.85 -29.78
N GLN A 355 12.91 -10.70 -29.85
CA GLN A 355 12.76 -9.81 -30.99
C GLN A 355 13.23 -10.49 -32.29
N ALA A 356 14.40 -11.14 -32.28
CA ALA A 356 14.88 -11.92 -33.42
C ALA A 356 13.93 -13.07 -33.77
N ASN A 357 13.35 -13.71 -32.75
CA ASN A 357 12.36 -14.78 -32.95
C ASN A 357 11.09 -14.25 -33.63
N VAL A 358 10.58 -13.09 -33.21
CA VAL A 358 9.42 -12.44 -33.88
C VAL A 358 9.72 -12.17 -35.35
N ASP A 359 10.92 -11.65 -35.69
CA ASP A 359 11.30 -11.34 -37.08
C ASP A 359 11.39 -12.65 -37.91
N LEU A 360 11.96 -13.70 -37.37
CA LEU A 360 12.04 -15.02 -38.03
C LEU A 360 10.66 -15.68 -38.17
N ALA A 361 9.82 -15.65 -37.14
CA ALA A 361 8.47 -16.17 -37.18
C ALA A 361 7.59 -15.44 -38.19
N LYS A 362 7.74 -14.08 -38.27
CA LYS A 362 7.06 -13.28 -39.29
C LYS A 362 7.47 -13.66 -40.69
N LYS A 363 8.77 -13.78 -40.95
CA LYS A 363 9.29 -14.21 -42.27
C LYS A 363 8.81 -15.60 -42.64
N SER A 364 8.82 -16.53 -41.67
CA SER A 364 8.32 -17.91 -41.87
C SER A 364 6.83 -17.91 -42.19
N TYR A 365 6.02 -17.13 -41.47
CA TYR A 365 4.59 -16.99 -41.74
C TYR A 365 4.33 -16.42 -43.15
N ASP A 366 5.01 -15.32 -43.53
CA ASP A 366 4.82 -14.69 -44.83
C ASP A 366 5.17 -15.67 -45.98
N MET A 367 6.30 -16.38 -45.87
CA MET A 367 6.71 -17.41 -46.85
C MET A 367 5.72 -18.57 -46.91
N THR A 368 5.23 -19.07 -45.77
CA THR A 368 4.28 -20.18 -45.70
C THR A 368 2.92 -19.78 -46.27
N LYS A 369 2.49 -18.54 -46.03
CA LYS A 369 1.25 -17.98 -46.56
C LYS A 369 1.30 -17.90 -48.10
N ASP A 370 2.43 -17.44 -48.64
CA ASP A 370 2.63 -17.39 -50.11
C ASP A 370 2.65 -18.79 -50.72
N ALA A 371 3.37 -19.75 -50.11
CA ALA A 371 3.42 -21.12 -50.53
C ALA A 371 2.04 -21.84 -50.46
N TYR A 372 1.25 -21.56 -49.43
CA TYR A 372 -0.13 -22.06 -49.32
C TYR A 372 -1.04 -21.49 -50.42
N ASN A 373 -0.92 -20.17 -50.72
CA ASN A 373 -1.71 -19.56 -51.77
C ASN A 373 -1.40 -20.14 -53.16
N HIS A 374 -0.16 -20.59 -53.40
CA HIS A 374 0.27 -21.25 -54.62
C HIS A 374 0.07 -22.80 -54.61
N GLY A 375 -0.53 -23.36 -53.54
CA GLY A 375 -0.81 -24.76 -53.43
C GLY A 375 0.39 -25.67 -53.12
N SER A 376 1.55 -25.10 -52.75
CA SER A 376 2.77 -25.85 -52.45
C SER A 376 2.94 -26.20 -50.95
N ARG A 377 2.05 -25.72 -50.11
CA ARG A 377 1.96 -26.02 -48.66
C ARG A 377 0.50 -26.28 -48.26
N ASP A 378 0.31 -27.07 -47.21
CA ASP A 378 -1.00 -27.38 -46.67
C ASP A 378 -1.49 -26.35 -45.64
N LEU A 379 -2.77 -26.40 -45.31
CA LEU A 379 -3.43 -25.50 -44.35
C LEU A 379 -2.82 -25.63 -42.95
N LEU A 380 -2.44 -26.83 -42.52
CA LEU A 380 -1.86 -27.10 -41.20
C LEU A 380 -0.53 -26.36 -41.04
N SER A 381 0.34 -26.38 -42.07
CA SER A 381 1.59 -25.62 -42.09
C SER A 381 1.36 -24.12 -41.93
N LEU A 382 0.35 -23.54 -42.63
CA LEU A 382 -0.02 -22.14 -42.49
C LEU A 382 -0.54 -21.80 -41.09
N GLN A 383 -1.41 -22.65 -40.52
CA GLN A 383 -1.93 -22.48 -39.17
C GLN A 383 -0.80 -22.51 -38.13
N THR A 384 0.11 -23.47 -38.23
CA THR A 384 1.27 -23.59 -37.33
C THR A 384 2.18 -22.37 -37.40
N ALA A 385 2.48 -21.87 -38.60
CA ALA A 385 3.28 -20.65 -38.76
C ALA A 385 2.58 -19.41 -38.19
N SER A 386 1.25 -19.29 -38.36
CA SER A 386 0.45 -18.21 -37.78
C SER A 386 0.47 -18.23 -36.25
N ASP A 387 0.29 -19.42 -35.66
CA ASP A 387 0.29 -19.58 -34.21
C ASP A 387 1.69 -19.31 -33.62
N SER A 388 2.75 -19.74 -34.33
CA SER A 388 4.13 -19.43 -33.95
C SER A 388 4.43 -17.93 -33.93
N LEU A 389 3.94 -17.18 -34.93
CA LEU A 389 4.09 -15.72 -34.98
C LEU A 389 3.30 -15.04 -33.85
N LEU A 390 2.06 -15.48 -33.59
CA LEU A 390 1.25 -14.94 -32.48
C LEU A 390 1.95 -15.17 -31.15
N ASN A 391 2.39 -16.40 -30.88
CA ASN A 391 3.09 -16.75 -29.64
C ASN A 391 4.37 -15.92 -29.46
N ALA A 392 5.20 -15.81 -30.52
CA ALA A 392 6.44 -15.03 -30.46
C ALA A 392 6.17 -13.54 -30.10
N ARG A 393 5.11 -12.93 -30.64
CA ARG A 393 4.73 -11.56 -30.32
C ARG A 393 4.19 -11.42 -28.90
N THR A 394 3.35 -12.35 -28.47
CA THR A 394 2.81 -12.37 -27.10
C THR A 394 3.94 -12.55 -26.07
N ASP A 395 4.88 -13.45 -26.32
CA ASP A 395 6.03 -13.68 -25.45
C ASP A 395 6.91 -12.44 -25.34
N LEU A 396 7.12 -11.72 -26.44
CA LEU A 396 7.88 -10.46 -26.44
C LEU A 396 7.18 -9.39 -25.60
N ALA A 397 5.89 -9.14 -25.83
CA ALA A 397 5.12 -8.16 -25.08
C ALA A 397 5.08 -8.48 -23.57
N GLN A 398 4.95 -9.77 -23.23
CA GLN A 398 4.99 -10.24 -21.83
C GLN A 398 6.36 -9.97 -21.19
N GLN A 399 7.47 -10.16 -21.91
CA GLN A 399 8.80 -9.89 -21.35
C GLN A 399 9.09 -8.40 -21.22
N GLU A 400 8.61 -7.58 -22.15
CA GLU A 400 8.70 -6.11 -22.05
C GLU A 400 7.95 -5.59 -20.82
N TYR A 401 6.70 -6.05 -20.59
CA TYR A 401 5.95 -5.77 -19.37
C TYR A 401 6.68 -6.24 -18.11
N THR A 402 7.25 -7.46 -18.15
CA THR A 402 7.99 -8.02 -17.02
C THR A 402 9.23 -7.20 -16.70
N LEU A 403 9.97 -6.72 -17.72
CA LEU A 403 11.14 -5.85 -17.53
C LEU A 403 10.75 -4.55 -16.82
N ILE A 404 9.73 -3.86 -17.31
CA ILE A 404 9.24 -2.62 -16.71
C ILE A 404 8.86 -2.85 -15.24
N THR A 405 8.11 -3.91 -14.97
CA THR A 405 7.69 -4.25 -13.60
C THR A 405 8.87 -4.54 -12.68
N LYS A 406 9.92 -5.23 -13.17
CA LYS A 406 11.12 -5.50 -12.37
C LYS A 406 11.91 -4.24 -12.08
N ILE A 407 12.02 -3.31 -13.02
CA ILE A 407 12.67 -2.01 -12.83
C ILE A 407 11.92 -1.18 -11.78
N ILE A 408 10.60 -1.07 -11.91
CA ILE A 408 9.75 -0.34 -10.94
C ILE A 408 9.90 -0.93 -9.53
N ASN A 409 9.93 -2.26 -9.40
CA ASN A 409 10.13 -2.92 -8.11
C ASN A 409 11.53 -2.69 -7.54
N LEU A 410 12.56 -2.61 -8.39
CA LEU A 410 13.93 -2.26 -7.96
C LEU A 410 13.98 -0.81 -7.45
N GLU A 411 13.39 0.15 -8.19
CA GLU A 411 13.29 1.55 -7.79
C GLU A 411 12.56 1.72 -6.45
N TYR A 412 11.46 0.99 -6.26
CA TYR A 412 10.73 0.94 -5.00
C TYR A 412 11.62 0.42 -3.85
N THR A 413 12.31 -0.69 -4.07
CA THR A 413 13.17 -1.33 -3.07
C THR A 413 14.36 -0.44 -2.66
N LEU A 414 14.95 0.25 -3.64
CA LEU A 414 16.05 1.19 -3.41
C LEU A 414 15.58 2.51 -2.75
N GLY A 415 14.30 2.84 -2.85
CA GLY A 415 13.80 4.12 -2.38
C GLY A 415 14.10 5.30 -3.30
N VAL A 416 14.51 5.04 -4.56
CA VAL A 416 14.77 6.09 -5.57
C VAL A 416 13.48 6.50 -6.30
N PRO A 417 13.43 7.69 -6.93
CA PRO A 417 12.26 8.10 -7.71
C PRO A 417 11.98 7.11 -8.85
N PHE A 418 10.69 6.84 -9.12
CA PHE A 418 10.30 5.97 -10.21
C PHE A 418 10.67 6.59 -11.58
N GLY A 419 11.17 5.76 -12.50
CA GLY A 419 11.66 6.16 -13.81
C GLY A 419 13.07 6.74 -13.80
N SER A 420 13.82 6.59 -12.71
CA SER A 420 15.21 7.04 -12.61
C SER A 420 16.21 6.03 -13.16
N LEU A 421 15.90 4.72 -13.10
CA LEU A 421 16.79 3.64 -13.52
C LEU A 421 16.61 3.19 -14.97
N GLY A 422 15.52 3.56 -15.61
CA GLY A 422 15.21 3.17 -16.98
C GLY A 422 15.64 4.17 -18.09
N ARG A 423 16.35 5.24 -17.71
CA ARG A 423 16.76 6.32 -18.64
C ARG A 423 18.23 6.31 -18.92
#